data_9ec8c2aabd70ef789b8e6e9b4865fa4b
#
_entry.id   9ec8c2aabd70ef789b8e6e9b4865fa4b
#
_cell.length_a   1.000
_cell.length_b   1.000
_cell.length_c   1.000
_cell.angle_alpha   90.00
_cell.angle_beta   90.00
_cell.angle_gamma   90.00
#
_symmetry.space_group_name_H-M   'P 1'
#
loop_
_entity.id
_entity.type
_entity.pdbx_description
1 polymer ?
#
loop_
_entity_poly.entity_id
_entity_poly.type
_entity_poly.pdbx_seq_one_letter_code
_entity_poly.pdbx_strand_id
1 'polypeptide(L)'
;MTLTRRHFVQASAALAAPAFIGQARAQAKEFRLGLITPGGHSWNRAAVAFGETLKKETNGRLSATVFHSGQLGNEAAMMQQLQTGALDMGWIQAAELGSRVPGIASINAPYLVRSTTDVAKLVRHDAALKLLDLLPRETGTVGLGWGITGMRVVFSTKDIASVKDVKGMKLRINPTPVYRDFYQQLGAAPTPIPTPQVFDAMANGQVDGLEADIEFSWNQRFDKVAKAMLQMNALFMPFAPLVSGRVWQGLDAKDKELIRGLVRQSLDAQIKDIVTTELGLIEKFKAVPFAIRTEPGLDTAALAREFDKLWLPKSPQIAELRKVGASL
;
A
#
# COMPACT_ATOMS: atom_id res chain seq x y z
N MET A 1 59.75 44.72 -55.50
CA MET A 1 59.25 45.45 -54.33
C MET A 1 58.68 44.42 -53.36
N THR A 2 59.39 44.16 -52.33
CA THR A 2 59.16 43.11 -51.32
C THR A 2 58.20 43.63 -50.26
N LEU A 3 56.98 43.00 -50.13
CA LEU A 3 56.04 43.27 -49.02
C LEU A 3 56.42 42.40 -47.81
N THR A 4 56.90 43.12 -46.79
CA THR A 4 57.36 42.53 -45.53
C THR A 4 56.25 42.02 -44.63
N ARG A 5 56.54 40.91 -44.00
CA ARG A 5 55.71 40.12 -43.08
C ARG A 5 55.32 40.79 -41.75
N ARG A 6 55.23 42.10 -41.65
CA ARG A 6 55.11 42.81 -40.36
C ARG A 6 53.74 43.44 -40.04
N HIS A 7 52.73 43.21 -40.85
CA HIS A 7 51.42 43.82 -40.60
C HIS A 7 50.28 42.84 -40.31
N PHE A 8 50.61 41.61 -39.89
CA PHE A 8 49.58 40.58 -39.60
C PHE A 8 49.43 40.25 -38.10
N VAL A 9 49.93 41.10 -37.19
CA VAL A 9 49.98 40.79 -35.75
C VAL A 9 49.16 41.78 -34.90
N GLN A 10 48.26 42.55 -35.43
CA GLN A 10 47.42 43.46 -34.60
C GLN A 10 45.93 43.44 -34.94
N ALA A 11 45.35 42.29 -35.07
CA ALA A 11 43.85 42.15 -35.06
C ALA A 11 43.41 40.87 -34.33
N SER A 12 44.03 40.60 -33.17
CA SER A 12 43.47 39.66 -32.22
C SER A 12 42.52 40.42 -31.27
N ALA A 13 41.45 40.97 -31.83
CA ALA A 13 40.34 41.42 -31.00
C ALA A 13 39.73 40.20 -30.27
N ALA A 14 39.90 40.18 -28.97
CA ALA A 14 39.33 39.22 -28.08
C ALA A 14 37.80 39.18 -28.25
N LEU A 15 37.28 38.21 -28.98
CA LEU A 15 35.89 37.76 -28.90
C LEU A 15 35.73 37.12 -27.54
N ALA A 16 35.43 37.92 -26.51
CA ALA A 16 34.84 37.46 -25.28
C ALA A 16 33.45 36.91 -25.62
N ALA A 17 33.37 35.66 -26.01
CA ALA A 17 32.10 34.95 -26.06
C ALA A 17 31.55 34.95 -24.62
N PRO A 18 30.33 35.47 -24.37
CA PRO A 18 29.72 35.28 -23.09
C PRO A 18 29.59 33.76 -22.90
N ALA A 19 30.31 33.23 -21.89
CA ALA A 19 30.07 31.89 -21.42
C ALA A 19 28.61 31.88 -20.96
N PHE A 20 27.71 31.43 -21.84
CA PHE A 20 26.40 30.94 -21.40
C PHE A 20 26.68 29.78 -20.47
N ILE A 21 26.83 30.08 -19.18
CA ILE A 21 26.64 29.13 -18.13
C ILE A 21 25.12 28.77 -18.21
N GLY A 22 24.83 27.89 -19.17
CA GLY A 22 23.54 27.23 -19.19
C GLY A 22 23.44 26.59 -17.83
N GLN A 23 22.57 27.17 -16.99
CA GLN A 23 22.11 26.43 -15.81
C GLN A 23 21.72 25.06 -16.34
N ALA A 24 22.49 24.03 -16.00
CA ALA A 24 22.14 22.67 -16.28
C ALA A 24 20.76 22.48 -15.63
N ARG A 25 19.70 22.65 -16.42
CA ARG A 25 18.35 22.34 -16.00
C ARG A 25 18.44 20.87 -15.63
N ALA A 26 18.42 20.59 -14.33
CA ALA A 26 18.32 19.23 -13.85
C ALA A 26 17.22 18.56 -14.68
N GLN A 27 17.57 17.50 -15.39
CA GLN A 27 16.66 16.82 -16.31
C GLN A 27 15.38 16.46 -15.56
N ALA A 28 14.24 16.90 -16.08
CA ALA A 28 12.94 16.60 -15.47
C ALA A 28 12.80 15.08 -15.34
N LYS A 29 12.48 14.61 -14.15
CA LYS A 29 12.31 13.19 -13.85
C LYS A 29 10.86 12.90 -13.52
N GLU A 30 10.27 12.05 -14.31
CA GLU A 30 8.92 11.52 -14.08
C GLU A 30 9.04 10.13 -13.45
N PHE A 31 8.45 9.94 -12.27
CA PHE A 31 8.35 8.65 -11.62
C PHE A 31 7.11 7.91 -12.11
N ARG A 32 7.27 6.67 -12.49
CA ARG A 32 6.16 5.74 -12.70
C ARG A 32 5.77 5.15 -11.36
N LEU A 33 4.53 5.38 -10.92
CA LEU A 33 3.99 4.92 -9.64
C LEU A 33 2.87 3.93 -9.88
N GLY A 34 3.06 2.65 -9.48
CA GLY A 34 2.07 1.58 -9.63
C GLY A 34 1.32 1.28 -8.34
N LEU A 35 0.03 0.98 -8.46
CA LEU A 35 -0.81 0.47 -7.37
C LEU A 35 -1.99 -0.36 -7.90
N ILE A 36 -2.61 -1.18 -7.04
CA ILE A 36 -3.65 -2.13 -7.44
C ILE A 36 -5.08 -1.65 -7.21
N THR A 37 -5.30 -0.64 -6.38
CA THR A 37 -6.63 -0.15 -6.05
C THR A 37 -7.24 0.65 -7.20
N PRO A 38 -8.58 0.67 -7.33
CA PRO A 38 -9.25 1.45 -8.36
C PRO A 38 -9.12 2.96 -8.14
N GLY A 39 -9.34 3.74 -9.21
CA GLY A 39 -9.16 5.18 -9.21
C GLY A 39 -9.94 5.95 -8.14
N GLY A 40 -11.11 5.46 -7.73
CA GLY A 40 -11.93 6.07 -6.67
C GLY A 40 -11.49 5.77 -5.24
N HIS A 41 -10.55 4.84 -5.01
CA HIS A 41 -10.12 4.45 -3.69
C HIS A 41 -9.22 5.50 -3.03
N SER A 42 -9.30 5.67 -1.69
CA SER A 42 -8.51 6.64 -0.91
C SER A 42 -7.00 6.51 -1.15
N TRP A 43 -6.52 5.31 -1.30
CA TRP A 43 -5.13 5.03 -1.64
C TRP A 43 -4.73 5.66 -2.98
N ASN A 44 -5.54 5.49 -4.05
CA ASN A 44 -5.25 6.10 -5.34
C ASN A 44 -5.34 7.64 -5.27
N ARG A 45 -6.36 8.18 -4.57
CA ARG A 45 -6.49 9.64 -4.39
C ARG A 45 -5.24 10.25 -3.74
N ALA A 46 -4.69 9.57 -2.73
CA ALA A 46 -3.48 10.02 -2.05
C ALA A 46 -2.23 9.93 -2.93
N ALA A 47 -2.11 8.89 -3.76
CA ALA A 47 -0.99 8.76 -4.72
C ALA A 47 -1.02 9.87 -5.78
N VAL A 48 -2.20 10.20 -6.30
CA VAL A 48 -2.38 11.30 -7.25
C VAL A 48 -2.03 12.65 -6.60
N ALA A 49 -2.56 12.91 -5.39
CA ALA A 49 -2.26 14.14 -4.65
C ALA A 49 -0.75 14.29 -4.34
N PHE A 50 -0.07 13.18 -4.02
CA PHE A 50 1.38 13.15 -3.88
C PHE A 50 2.08 13.59 -5.17
N GLY A 51 1.72 13.01 -6.33
CA GLY A 51 2.31 13.33 -7.63
C GLY A 51 2.11 14.80 -8.03
N GLU A 52 0.90 15.34 -7.80
CA GLU A 52 0.57 16.74 -8.07
C GLU A 52 1.39 17.69 -7.17
N THR A 53 1.48 17.38 -5.88
CA THR A 53 2.25 18.18 -4.93
C THR A 53 3.72 18.14 -5.24
N LEU A 54 4.29 16.96 -5.56
CA LEU A 54 5.68 16.80 -5.95
C LEU A 54 6.02 17.66 -7.19
N LYS A 55 5.15 17.65 -8.21
CA LYS A 55 5.30 18.47 -9.41
C LYS A 55 5.28 19.96 -9.08
N LYS A 56 4.35 20.39 -8.22
CA LYS A 56 4.23 21.79 -7.79
C LYS A 56 5.45 22.26 -7.01
N GLU A 57 5.85 21.52 -5.96
CA GLU A 57 6.97 21.89 -5.07
C GLU A 57 8.34 21.90 -5.79
N THR A 58 8.44 21.20 -6.92
CA THR A 58 9.66 21.13 -7.71
C THR A 58 9.62 21.95 -9.00
N ASN A 59 8.56 22.76 -9.21
CA ASN A 59 8.33 23.50 -10.46
C ASN A 59 8.42 22.60 -11.70
N GLY A 60 7.89 21.37 -11.60
CA GLY A 60 7.88 20.37 -12.67
C GLY A 60 9.19 19.61 -12.87
N ARG A 61 10.21 19.82 -12.05
CA ARG A 61 11.48 19.08 -12.13
C ARG A 61 11.30 17.60 -11.75
N LEU A 62 10.48 17.33 -10.76
CA LEU A 62 10.03 15.98 -10.39
C LEU A 62 8.53 15.88 -10.55
N SER A 63 8.04 14.74 -11.03
CA SER A 63 6.63 14.44 -11.15
C SER A 63 6.40 12.93 -10.95
N ALA A 64 5.16 12.52 -10.71
CA ALA A 64 4.78 11.12 -10.66
C ALA A 64 3.51 10.89 -11.48
N THR A 65 3.55 9.89 -12.36
CA THR A 65 2.37 9.39 -13.08
C THR A 65 1.88 8.13 -12.40
N VAL A 66 0.61 8.13 -12.00
CA VAL A 66 -0.02 7.04 -11.24
C VAL A 66 -0.70 6.06 -12.19
N PHE A 67 -0.34 4.78 -12.08
CA PHE A 67 -0.92 3.65 -12.77
C PHE A 67 -1.73 2.82 -11.77
N HIS A 68 -3.05 3.03 -11.73
CA HIS A 68 -3.96 2.38 -10.79
C HIS A 68 -4.53 1.05 -11.33
N SER A 69 -5.37 0.37 -10.55
CA SER A 69 -6.11 -0.85 -10.95
C SER A 69 -5.22 -1.98 -11.50
N GLY A 70 -3.96 -2.04 -11.07
CA GLY A 70 -3.04 -3.09 -11.53
C GLY A 70 -2.60 -2.95 -12.99
N GLN A 71 -2.64 -1.76 -13.59
CA GLN A 71 -2.23 -1.52 -14.99
C GLN A 71 -0.77 -1.96 -15.26
N LEU A 72 0.08 -1.96 -14.25
CA LEU A 72 1.47 -2.44 -14.34
C LEU A 72 1.65 -3.89 -13.85
N GLY A 73 0.56 -4.62 -13.70
CA GLY A 73 0.51 -5.98 -13.17
C GLY A 73 0.04 -6.05 -11.72
N ASN A 74 0.00 -7.26 -11.16
CA ASN A 74 -0.28 -7.47 -9.75
C ASN A 74 0.91 -7.03 -8.89
N GLU A 75 0.75 -7.04 -7.56
CA GLU A 75 1.80 -6.56 -6.64
C GLU A 75 3.09 -7.38 -6.73
N ALA A 76 3.00 -8.69 -6.96
CA ALA A 76 4.19 -9.52 -7.15
C ALA A 76 5.01 -9.09 -8.38
N ALA A 77 4.33 -8.77 -9.49
CA ALA A 77 4.97 -8.25 -10.69
C ALA A 77 5.55 -6.84 -10.48
N MET A 78 4.81 -5.96 -9.80
CA MET A 78 5.31 -4.62 -9.45
C MET A 78 6.52 -4.67 -8.51
N MET A 79 6.56 -5.60 -7.56
CA MET A 79 7.74 -5.81 -6.70
C MET A 79 8.98 -6.21 -7.51
N GLN A 80 8.84 -7.09 -8.50
CA GLN A 80 9.95 -7.44 -9.39
C GLN A 80 10.44 -6.23 -10.19
N GLN A 81 9.52 -5.40 -10.69
CA GLN A 81 9.86 -4.18 -11.42
C GLN A 81 10.58 -3.15 -10.51
N LEU A 82 10.14 -3.00 -9.25
CA LEU A 82 10.82 -2.14 -8.27
C LEU A 82 12.25 -2.63 -7.98
N GLN A 83 12.47 -3.93 -7.83
CA GLN A 83 13.79 -4.54 -7.59
C GLN A 83 14.76 -4.28 -8.74
N THR A 84 14.26 -4.33 -9.97
CA THR A 84 15.09 -4.10 -11.18
C THR A 84 15.24 -2.62 -11.53
N GLY A 85 14.41 -1.74 -10.98
CA GLY A 85 14.33 -0.32 -11.36
C GLY A 85 13.49 -0.05 -12.61
N ALA A 86 12.77 -1.04 -13.13
CA ALA A 86 11.82 -0.87 -14.23
C ALA A 86 10.55 -0.12 -13.80
N LEU A 87 10.25 -0.12 -12.50
CA LEU A 87 9.25 0.72 -11.86
C LEU A 87 9.94 1.59 -10.83
N ASP A 88 9.65 2.89 -10.82
CA ASP A 88 10.30 3.84 -9.91
C ASP A 88 9.70 3.76 -8.50
N MET A 89 8.37 3.78 -8.41
CA MET A 89 7.61 3.77 -7.16
C MET A 89 6.45 2.78 -7.23
N GLY A 90 6.12 2.19 -6.10
CA GLY A 90 4.95 1.31 -5.98
C GLY A 90 4.34 1.44 -4.60
N TRP A 91 3.03 1.54 -4.51
CA TRP A 91 2.35 1.46 -3.24
C TRP A 91 1.87 0.02 -3.07
N ILE A 92 2.49 -0.70 -2.16
CA ILE A 92 2.40 -2.16 -2.07
C ILE A 92 1.83 -2.55 -0.71
N GLN A 93 0.89 -3.49 -0.71
CA GLN A 93 0.28 -4.01 0.52
C GLN A 93 1.32 -4.72 1.40
N ALA A 94 1.21 -4.54 2.71
CA ALA A 94 2.03 -5.25 3.68
C ALA A 94 1.91 -6.78 3.56
N ALA A 95 0.79 -7.26 3.04
CA ALA A 95 0.56 -8.68 2.76
C ALA A 95 1.56 -9.23 1.73
N GLU A 96 1.76 -8.53 0.60
CA GLU A 96 2.76 -8.89 -0.41
C GLU A 96 4.19 -8.76 0.15
N LEU A 97 4.45 -7.68 0.90
CA LEU A 97 5.76 -7.48 1.54
C LEU A 97 6.07 -8.58 2.55
N GLY A 98 5.09 -8.97 3.36
CA GLY A 98 5.22 -10.03 4.36
C GLY A 98 5.42 -11.42 3.78
N SER A 99 4.99 -11.67 2.53
CA SER A 99 5.27 -12.93 1.84
C SER A 99 6.75 -13.08 1.47
N ARG A 100 7.47 -11.95 1.34
CA ARG A 100 8.91 -11.89 1.01
C ARG A 100 9.77 -11.66 2.24
N VAL A 101 9.27 -10.91 3.21
CA VAL A 101 9.99 -10.48 4.42
C VAL A 101 9.16 -10.87 5.63
N PRO A 102 9.41 -12.05 6.24
CA PRO A 102 8.59 -12.57 7.34
C PRO A 102 8.40 -11.60 8.50
N GLY A 103 9.41 -10.76 8.81
CA GLY A 103 9.29 -9.72 9.84
C GLY A 103 8.19 -8.70 9.55
N ILE A 104 7.96 -8.35 8.28
CA ILE A 104 6.88 -7.43 7.88
C ILE A 104 5.50 -8.11 7.99
N ALA A 105 5.43 -9.43 7.85
CA ALA A 105 4.19 -10.17 8.03
C ALA A 105 3.55 -9.92 9.40
N SER A 106 4.33 -9.56 10.41
CA SER A 106 3.88 -9.27 11.77
C SER A 106 2.80 -8.19 11.84
N ILE A 107 2.84 -7.18 10.98
CA ILE A 107 1.84 -6.09 10.99
C ILE A 107 0.46 -6.56 10.50
N ASN A 108 0.39 -7.71 9.84
CA ASN A 108 -0.87 -8.33 9.42
C ASN A 108 -1.39 -9.38 10.43
N ALA A 109 -0.79 -9.50 11.63
CA ALA A 109 -1.28 -10.44 12.63
C ALA A 109 -2.71 -10.07 13.06
N PRO A 110 -3.62 -11.06 13.19
CA PRO A 110 -5.02 -10.78 13.53
C PRO A 110 -5.14 -10.18 14.94
N TYR A 111 -6.09 -9.28 15.09
CA TYR A 111 -6.43 -8.64 16.37
C TYR A 111 -5.27 -7.89 17.06
N LEU A 112 -4.35 -7.29 16.29
CA LEU A 112 -3.40 -6.32 16.84
C LEU A 112 -4.13 -5.10 17.42
N VAL A 113 -5.14 -4.63 16.70
CA VAL A 113 -6.08 -3.57 17.07
C VAL A 113 -7.46 -3.90 16.50
N ARG A 114 -8.51 -3.17 16.88
CA ARG A 114 -9.90 -3.50 16.50
C ARG A 114 -10.66 -2.37 15.82
N SER A 115 -10.05 -1.23 15.65
CA SER A 115 -10.67 -0.08 15.00
C SER A 115 -9.71 0.55 14.02
N THR A 116 -10.24 1.18 12.97
CA THR A 116 -9.45 1.94 11.99
C THR A 116 -8.71 3.10 12.65
N THR A 117 -9.29 3.69 13.71
CA THR A 117 -8.61 4.72 14.50
C THR A 117 -7.36 4.20 15.22
N ASP A 118 -7.41 3.00 15.78
CA ASP A 118 -6.26 2.40 16.45
C ASP A 118 -5.24 1.86 15.43
N VAL A 119 -5.69 1.40 14.26
CA VAL A 119 -4.79 1.12 13.12
C VAL A 119 -3.98 2.37 12.78
N ALA A 120 -4.65 3.54 12.69
CA ALA A 120 -4.00 4.82 12.37
C ALA A 120 -2.88 5.18 13.36
N LYS A 121 -3.08 4.90 14.66
CA LYS A 121 -2.05 5.10 15.69
C LYS A 121 -0.93 4.04 15.59
N LEU A 122 -1.29 2.77 15.45
CA LEU A 122 -0.33 1.67 15.36
C LEU A 122 0.66 1.86 14.21
N VAL A 123 0.19 2.21 13.02
CA VAL A 123 1.06 2.37 11.84
C VAL A 123 1.98 3.60 11.92
N ARG A 124 1.74 4.51 12.86
CA ARG A 124 2.62 5.65 13.17
C ARG A 124 3.61 5.35 14.30
N HIS A 125 3.42 4.26 15.02
CA HIS A 125 4.30 3.87 16.12
C HIS A 125 5.64 3.36 15.58
N ASP A 126 6.73 3.65 16.30
CA ASP A 126 8.10 3.27 15.92
C ASP A 126 8.25 1.76 15.64
N ALA A 127 7.56 0.92 16.42
CA ALA A 127 7.58 -0.53 16.23
C ALA A 127 7.09 -0.94 14.83
N ALA A 128 6.06 -0.27 14.31
CA ALA A 128 5.55 -0.52 12.96
C ALA A 128 6.48 0.11 11.89
N LEU A 129 6.97 1.32 12.11
CA LEU A 129 7.86 2.01 11.17
C LEU A 129 9.18 1.25 10.97
N LYS A 130 9.76 0.70 12.05
CA LYS A 130 10.99 -0.10 12.00
C LYS A 130 10.90 -1.35 11.12
N LEU A 131 9.70 -1.87 10.85
CA LEU A 131 9.54 -2.98 9.93
C LEU A 131 9.98 -2.61 8.49
N LEU A 132 9.86 -1.36 8.10
CA LEU A 132 10.29 -0.87 6.79
C LEU A 132 11.81 -0.89 6.62
N ASP A 133 12.58 -0.88 7.72
CA ASP A 133 14.05 -0.96 7.70
C ASP A 133 14.56 -2.31 7.20
N LEU A 134 13.70 -3.32 7.15
CA LEU A 134 14.03 -4.63 6.59
C LEU A 134 14.06 -4.62 5.05
N LEU A 135 13.31 -3.72 4.41
CA LEU A 135 13.09 -3.72 2.96
C LEU A 135 14.36 -3.51 2.13
N PRO A 136 15.27 -2.58 2.46
CA PRO A 136 16.45 -2.33 1.62
C PRO A 136 17.32 -3.58 1.44
N ARG A 137 17.51 -4.35 2.50
CA ARG A 137 18.32 -5.58 2.47
C ARG A 137 17.60 -6.74 1.79
N GLU A 138 16.31 -6.93 2.11
CA GLU A 138 15.57 -8.12 1.69
C GLU A 138 14.98 -7.99 0.27
N THR A 139 14.63 -6.77 -0.15
CA THR A 139 13.93 -6.54 -1.41
C THR A 139 14.59 -5.50 -2.31
N GLY A 140 15.64 -4.82 -1.87
CA GLY A 140 16.26 -3.73 -2.63
C GLY A 140 15.34 -2.52 -2.82
N THR A 141 14.32 -2.34 -1.99
CA THR A 141 13.39 -1.19 -2.04
C THR A 141 13.49 -0.35 -0.78
N VAL A 142 13.03 0.90 -0.83
CA VAL A 142 12.99 1.81 0.31
C VAL A 142 11.53 2.12 0.65
N GLY A 143 11.11 1.78 1.87
CA GLY A 143 9.79 2.11 2.40
C GLY A 143 9.76 3.52 2.98
N LEU A 144 8.70 4.28 2.70
CA LEU A 144 8.60 5.69 3.09
C LEU A 144 7.56 5.94 4.19
N GLY A 145 6.88 4.91 4.67
CA GLY A 145 5.85 4.99 5.70
C GLY A 145 4.76 3.95 5.48
N TRP A 146 3.71 4.02 6.30
CA TRP A 146 2.53 3.17 6.19
C TRP A 146 1.28 4.00 5.96
N GLY A 147 0.48 3.61 4.97
CA GLY A 147 -0.94 3.96 4.83
C GLY A 147 -1.81 2.76 5.21
N ILE A 148 -3.13 2.93 5.20
CA ILE A 148 -4.09 1.89 5.60
C ILE A 148 -5.26 1.81 4.62
N THR A 149 -5.93 0.65 4.55
CA THR A 149 -7.16 0.48 3.76
C THR A 149 -8.40 0.27 4.64
N GLY A 150 -8.28 0.42 5.96
CA GLY A 150 -9.35 0.16 6.92
C GLY A 150 -9.35 -1.27 7.44
N MET A 151 -10.35 -1.56 8.30
CA MET A 151 -10.54 -2.90 8.85
C MET A 151 -11.06 -3.85 7.78
N ARG A 152 -10.64 -5.12 7.88
CA ARG A 152 -11.07 -6.18 6.97
C ARG A 152 -12.33 -6.85 7.51
N VAL A 153 -13.28 -7.05 6.62
CA VAL A 153 -14.53 -7.75 6.88
C VAL A 153 -14.72 -8.91 5.91
N VAL A 154 -15.57 -9.86 6.23
CA VAL A 154 -15.91 -10.98 5.34
C VAL A 154 -17.21 -10.67 4.63
N PHE A 155 -17.18 -10.55 3.31
CA PHE A 155 -18.35 -10.51 2.45
C PHE A 155 -18.73 -11.92 2.00
N SER A 156 -20.02 -12.25 1.97
CA SER A 156 -20.50 -13.57 1.60
C SER A 156 -21.66 -13.51 0.61
N THR A 157 -21.67 -14.43 -0.37
CA THR A 157 -22.79 -14.66 -1.28
C THR A 157 -23.98 -15.36 -0.58
N LYS A 158 -23.75 -15.90 0.62
CA LYS A 158 -24.75 -16.52 1.50
C LYS A 158 -24.97 -15.62 2.72
N ASP A 159 -26.11 -15.78 3.40
CA ASP A 159 -26.28 -15.15 4.71
C ASP A 159 -25.35 -15.84 5.72
N ILE A 160 -24.57 -15.03 6.44
CA ILE A 160 -23.66 -15.47 7.50
C ILE A 160 -23.97 -14.64 8.76
N ALA A 161 -23.99 -15.27 9.93
CA ALA A 161 -24.31 -14.62 11.18
C ALA A 161 -23.11 -14.53 12.15
N SER A 162 -22.14 -15.44 12.02
CA SER A 162 -21.03 -15.60 12.95
C SER A 162 -19.76 -16.12 12.27
N VAL A 163 -18.64 -16.10 12.99
CA VAL A 163 -17.36 -16.69 12.56
C VAL A 163 -17.49 -18.19 12.28
N LYS A 164 -18.44 -18.89 12.94
CA LYS A 164 -18.66 -20.32 12.70
C LYS A 164 -19.15 -20.60 11.27
N ASP A 165 -19.85 -19.66 10.65
CA ASP A 165 -20.38 -19.79 9.28
C ASP A 165 -19.28 -19.66 8.22
N VAL A 166 -18.09 -19.20 8.61
CA VAL A 166 -16.90 -19.14 7.74
C VAL A 166 -16.32 -20.55 7.49
N LYS A 167 -16.66 -21.53 8.37
CA LYS A 167 -16.18 -22.91 8.23
C LYS A 167 -16.65 -23.54 6.92
N GLY A 168 -15.71 -24.11 6.18
CA GLY A 168 -15.95 -24.74 4.87
C GLY A 168 -16.17 -23.78 3.71
N MET A 169 -16.20 -22.46 3.97
CA MET A 169 -16.41 -21.45 2.96
C MET A 169 -15.19 -21.34 2.04
N LYS A 170 -15.39 -21.39 0.73
CA LYS A 170 -14.37 -20.99 -0.24
C LYS A 170 -14.17 -19.48 -0.16
N LEU A 171 -13.27 -19.06 0.70
CA LEU A 171 -13.06 -17.65 1.01
C LEU A 171 -11.90 -17.11 0.20
N ARG A 172 -12.16 -16.15 -0.66
CA ARG A 172 -11.09 -15.41 -1.32
C ARG A 172 -10.28 -14.64 -0.30
N ILE A 173 -8.98 -14.78 -0.37
CA ILE A 173 -8.02 -14.00 0.40
C ILE A 173 -7.00 -13.32 -0.51
N ASN A 174 -6.32 -12.30 -0.01
CA ASN A 174 -5.08 -11.86 -0.64
C ASN A 174 -4.05 -13.00 -0.60
N PRO A 175 -3.23 -13.18 -1.67
CA PRO A 175 -2.23 -14.24 -1.75
C PRO A 175 -1.10 -14.07 -0.72
N THR A 176 -1.36 -14.35 0.55
CA THR A 176 -0.41 -14.21 1.65
C THR A 176 -0.56 -15.34 2.67
N PRO A 177 0.54 -15.88 3.19
CA PRO A 177 0.52 -16.93 4.19
C PRO A 177 -0.20 -16.54 5.48
N VAL A 178 -0.08 -15.28 5.94
CA VAL A 178 -0.76 -14.78 7.16
C VAL A 178 -2.27 -14.93 7.06
N TYR A 179 -2.86 -14.49 5.96
CA TYR A 179 -4.32 -14.55 5.78
C TYR A 179 -4.79 -15.97 5.55
N ARG A 180 -4.03 -16.75 4.76
CA ARG A 180 -4.32 -18.17 4.58
C ARG A 180 -4.38 -18.90 5.93
N ASP A 181 -3.34 -18.76 6.75
CA ASP A 181 -3.21 -19.50 7.99
C ASP A 181 -4.28 -19.05 9.00
N PHE A 182 -4.61 -17.76 9.07
CA PHE A 182 -5.68 -17.25 9.93
C PHE A 182 -7.04 -17.77 9.52
N TYR A 183 -7.42 -17.72 8.25
CA TYR A 183 -8.72 -18.20 7.80
C TYR A 183 -8.82 -19.73 7.81
N GLN A 184 -7.71 -20.46 7.62
CA GLN A 184 -7.65 -21.90 7.87
C GLN A 184 -7.90 -22.24 9.35
N GLN A 185 -7.36 -21.46 10.27
CA GLN A 185 -7.64 -21.60 11.71
C GLN A 185 -9.15 -21.48 12.02
N LEU A 186 -9.86 -20.64 11.28
CA LEU A 186 -11.33 -20.51 11.37
C LEU A 186 -12.09 -21.63 10.63
N GLY A 187 -11.37 -22.54 9.98
CA GLY A 187 -11.94 -23.66 9.23
C GLY A 187 -12.44 -23.31 7.83
N ALA A 188 -12.14 -22.12 7.31
CA ALA A 188 -12.42 -21.77 5.91
C ALA A 188 -11.53 -22.57 4.94
N ALA A 189 -11.90 -22.54 3.65
CA ALA A 189 -11.08 -22.96 2.52
C ALA A 189 -10.51 -21.71 1.80
N PRO A 190 -9.37 -21.16 2.25
CA PRO A 190 -8.83 -19.94 1.68
C PRO A 190 -8.40 -20.14 0.22
N THR A 191 -8.88 -19.27 -0.65
CA THR A 191 -8.60 -19.29 -2.09
C THR A 191 -7.83 -18.00 -2.46
N PRO A 192 -6.50 -18.08 -2.64
CA PRO A 192 -5.68 -16.92 -2.98
C PRO A 192 -6.00 -16.42 -4.40
N ILE A 193 -6.56 -15.21 -4.52
CA ILE A 193 -6.87 -14.59 -5.81
C ILE A 193 -6.37 -13.14 -5.79
N PRO A 194 -5.54 -12.71 -6.77
CA PRO A 194 -5.08 -11.33 -6.89
C PRO A 194 -6.24 -10.34 -7.01
N THR A 195 -6.09 -9.16 -6.44
CA THR A 195 -7.15 -8.15 -6.34
C THR A 195 -7.88 -7.83 -7.64
N PRO A 196 -7.23 -7.70 -8.81
CA PRO A 196 -7.95 -7.39 -10.06
C PRO A 196 -8.94 -8.46 -10.54
N GLN A 197 -8.84 -9.69 -10.02
CA GLN A 197 -9.65 -10.84 -10.45
C GLN A 197 -10.82 -11.14 -9.49
N VAL A 198 -10.94 -10.40 -8.38
CA VAL A 198 -11.83 -10.78 -7.28
C VAL A 198 -13.30 -10.65 -7.62
N PHE A 199 -13.70 -9.59 -8.34
CA PHE A 199 -15.10 -9.38 -8.69
C PHE A 199 -15.65 -10.55 -9.55
N ASP A 200 -14.89 -10.93 -10.57
CA ASP A 200 -15.28 -12.03 -11.45
C ASP A 200 -15.34 -13.36 -10.71
N ALA A 201 -14.40 -13.61 -9.80
CA ALA A 201 -14.41 -14.82 -8.98
C ALA A 201 -15.65 -14.94 -8.09
N MET A 202 -16.11 -13.83 -7.52
CA MET A 202 -17.38 -13.76 -6.75
C MET A 202 -18.59 -13.93 -7.66
N ALA A 203 -18.67 -13.18 -8.75
CA ALA A 203 -19.80 -13.16 -9.67
C ALA A 203 -20.02 -14.53 -10.32
N ASN A 204 -18.94 -15.26 -10.63
CA ASN A 204 -18.98 -16.58 -11.26
C ASN A 204 -19.10 -17.74 -10.26
N GLY A 205 -19.20 -17.46 -8.93
CA GLY A 205 -19.31 -18.49 -7.90
C GLY A 205 -18.06 -19.35 -7.71
N GLN A 206 -16.89 -18.87 -8.15
CA GLN A 206 -15.61 -19.53 -7.90
C GLN A 206 -15.29 -19.53 -6.39
N VAL A 207 -15.74 -18.51 -5.69
CA VAL A 207 -15.65 -18.36 -4.23
C VAL A 207 -17.02 -18.05 -3.62
N ASP A 208 -17.22 -18.46 -2.37
CA ASP A 208 -18.44 -18.17 -1.60
C ASP A 208 -18.40 -16.78 -0.94
N GLY A 209 -17.22 -16.21 -0.80
CA GLY A 209 -17.01 -14.92 -0.17
C GLY A 209 -15.59 -14.41 -0.33
N LEU A 210 -15.36 -13.21 0.19
CA LEU A 210 -14.03 -12.58 0.21
C LEU A 210 -13.79 -11.84 1.53
N GLU A 211 -12.54 -11.74 1.92
CA GLU A 211 -12.11 -10.75 2.90
C GLU A 211 -11.67 -9.47 2.17
N ALA A 212 -12.18 -8.34 2.59
CA ALA A 212 -11.86 -7.04 1.99
C ALA A 212 -12.13 -5.89 2.96
N ASP A 213 -11.59 -4.72 2.67
CA ASP A 213 -12.01 -3.48 3.31
C ASP A 213 -13.32 -2.94 2.70
N ILE A 214 -13.96 -2.08 3.44
CA ILE A 214 -15.30 -1.58 3.12
C ILE A 214 -15.27 -0.66 1.89
N GLU A 215 -14.22 0.19 1.75
CA GLU A 215 -14.13 1.14 0.62
C GLU A 215 -13.89 0.40 -0.70
N PHE A 216 -12.96 -0.55 -0.73
CA PHE A 216 -12.75 -1.39 -1.91
C PHE A 216 -14.03 -2.12 -2.31
N SER A 217 -14.71 -2.70 -1.34
CA SER A 217 -15.92 -3.49 -1.56
C SER A 217 -17.07 -2.65 -2.13
N TRP A 218 -17.23 -1.43 -1.65
CA TRP A 218 -18.21 -0.50 -2.21
C TRP A 218 -17.84 -0.07 -3.64
N ASN A 219 -16.58 0.31 -3.87
CA ASN A 219 -16.11 0.75 -5.18
C ASN A 219 -16.19 -0.34 -6.24
N GLN A 220 -16.01 -1.62 -5.85
CA GLN A 220 -16.15 -2.79 -6.70
C GLN A 220 -17.57 -3.33 -6.78
N ARG A 221 -18.54 -2.68 -6.13
CA ARG A 221 -19.97 -3.05 -6.15
C ARG A 221 -20.25 -4.46 -5.66
N PHE A 222 -19.54 -4.91 -4.61
CA PHE A 222 -19.82 -6.21 -3.99
C PHE A 222 -21.21 -6.27 -3.32
N ASP A 223 -21.86 -5.12 -3.12
CA ASP A 223 -23.29 -5.03 -2.77
C ASP A 223 -24.21 -5.74 -3.79
N LYS A 224 -23.75 -5.97 -5.02
CA LYS A 224 -24.52 -6.63 -6.08
C LYS A 224 -24.38 -8.16 -6.10
N VAL A 225 -23.28 -8.68 -5.55
CA VAL A 225 -22.96 -10.12 -5.60
C VAL A 225 -22.91 -10.79 -4.22
N ALA A 226 -22.69 -10.01 -3.15
CA ALA A 226 -22.76 -10.48 -1.77
C ALA A 226 -24.14 -10.21 -1.16
N LYS A 227 -24.54 -11.03 -0.17
CA LYS A 227 -25.77 -10.89 0.61
C LYS A 227 -25.54 -10.39 2.03
N ALA A 228 -24.35 -10.63 2.57
CA ALA A 228 -24.01 -10.28 3.94
C ALA A 228 -22.54 -9.89 4.07
N MET A 229 -22.26 -9.12 5.12
CA MET A 229 -20.94 -8.77 5.60
C MET A 229 -20.83 -9.10 7.09
N LEU A 230 -19.80 -9.85 7.49
CA LEU A 230 -19.46 -10.10 8.88
C LEU A 230 -18.26 -9.21 9.29
N GLN A 231 -18.51 -8.30 10.22
CA GLN A 231 -17.50 -7.42 10.79
C GLN A 231 -16.80 -8.11 11.96
N MET A 232 -15.78 -8.89 11.69
CA MET A 232 -14.96 -9.55 12.70
C MET A 232 -13.90 -8.60 13.28
N ASN A 233 -13.54 -7.55 12.54
CA ASN A 233 -12.45 -6.61 12.85
C ASN A 233 -11.15 -7.32 13.27
N ALA A 234 -10.86 -8.44 12.60
CA ALA A 234 -9.72 -9.29 12.92
C ALA A 234 -8.42 -8.77 12.31
N LEU A 235 -8.50 -8.23 11.13
CA LEU A 235 -7.37 -7.84 10.30
C LEU A 235 -7.58 -6.41 9.80
N PHE A 236 -6.48 -5.76 9.48
CA PHE A 236 -6.44 -4.54 8.69
C PHE A 236 -5.36 -4.69 7.63
N MET A 237 -5.39 -3.87 6.60
CA MET A 237 -4.43 -3.93 5.51
C MET A 237 -3.63 -2.63 5.45
N PRO A 238 -2.42 -2.59 6.00
CA PRO A 238 -1.50 -1.50 5.71
C PRO A 238 -0.85 -1.69 4.35
N PHE A 239 -0.43 -0.59 3.76
CA PHE A 239 0.39 -0.56 2.56
C PHE A 239 1.58 0.37 2.76
N ALA A 240 2.67 0.13 2.05
CA ALA A 240 3.83 0.99 2.07
C ALA A 240 4.07 1.63 0.70
N PRO A 241 4.19 2.96 0.62
CA PRO A 241 4.86 3.62 -0.49
C PRO A 241 6.32 3.18 -0.56
N LEU A 242 6.69 2.52 -1.64
CA LEU A 242 8.04 2.05 -1.92
C LEU A 242 8.67 2.86 -3.05
N VAL A 243 9.97 3.04 -2.95
CA VAL A 243 10.82 3.50 -4.06
C VAL A 243 11.81 2.39 -4.39
N SER A 244 12.06 2.14 -5.68
CA SER A 244 13.17 1.29 -6.10
C SER A 244 14.47 1.76 -5.48
N GLY A 245 15.26 0.88 -4.89
CA GLY A 245 16.55 1.23 -4.31
C GLY A 245 17.51 1.84 -5.32
N ARG A 246 17.45 1.38 -6.58
CA ARG A 246 18.23 1.93 -7.69
C ARG A 246 17.86 3.39 -8.00
N VAL A 247 16.56 3.66 -8.05
CA VAL A 247 16.02 5.01 -8.25
C VAL A 247 16.37 5.91 -7.08
N TRP A 248 16.18 5.39 -5.85
CA TRP A 248 16.45 6.12 -4.62
C TRP A 248 17.92 6.53 -4.49
N GLN A 249 18.86 5.66 -4.82
CA GLN A 249 20.28 5.96 -4.80
C GLN A 249 20.66 7.11 -5.74
N GLY A 250 20.01 7.21 -6.90
CA GLY A 250 20.23 8.26 -7.89
C GLY A 250 19.65 9.64 -7.54
N LEU A 251 18.88 9.77 -6.45
CA LEU A 251 18.34 11.05 -5.98
C LEU A 251 19.35 11.74 -5.06
N ASP A 252 19.40 13.07 -5.11
CA ASP A 252 20.15 13.85 -4.14
C ASP A 252 19.49 13.86 -2.75
N ALA A 253 20.19 14.35 -1.73
CA ALA A 253 19.70 14.36 -0.36
C ALA A 253 18.45 15.24 -0.18
N LYS A 254 18.39 16.36 -0.90
CA LYS A 254 17.25 17.30 -0.84
C LYS A 254 15.99 16.69 -1.44
N ASP A 255 16.11 16.00 -2.57
CA ASP A 255 14.99 15.32 -3.21
C ASP A 255 14.50 14.14 -2.38
N LYS A 256 15.41 13.38 -1.75
CA LYS A 256 15.04 12.30 -0.81
C LYS A 256 14.24 12.83 0.36
N GLU A 257 14.65 13.93 0.97
CA GLU A 257 13.95 14.54 2.10
C GLU A 257 12.59 15.09 1.67
N LEU A 258 12.52 15.80 0.54
CA LEU A 258 11.27 16.31 -0.02
C LEU A 258 10.27 15.17 -0.26
N ILE A 259 10.69 14.10 -0.95
CA ILE A 259 9.83 12.96 -1.25
C ILE A 259 9.34 12.30 0.06
N ARG A 260 10.20 12.10 1.06
CA ARG A 260 9.79 11.57 2.37
C ARG A 260 8.73 12.45 3.03
N GLY A 261 8.95 13.75 3.03
CA GLY A 261 8.02 14.73 3.60
C GLY A 261 6.65 14.70 2.92
N LEU A 262 6.65 14.73 1.58
CA LEU A 262 5.40 14.73 0.79
C LEU A 262 4.65 13.39 0.88
N VAL A 263 5.35 12.27 0.90
CA VAL A 263 4.73 10.96 1.12
C VAL A 263 4.10 10.91 2.52
N ARG A 264 4.80 11.37 3.57
CA ARG A 264 4.23 11.43 4.93
C ARG A 264 2.96 12.27 4.96
N GLN A 265 2.98 13.47 4.39
CA GLN A 265 1.80 14.34 4.28
C GLN A 265 0.64 13.65 3.56
N SER A 266 0.93 12.97 2.45
CA SER A 266 -0.08 12.24 1.68
C SER A 266 -0.67 11.07 2.47
N LEU A 267 0.15 10.33 3.22
CA LEU A 267 -0.31 9.24 4.08
C LEU A 267 -1.15 9.75 5.26
N ASP A 268 -0.80 10.90 5.86
CA ASP A 268 -1.59 11.48 6.94
C ASP A 268 -2.98 11.91 6.45
N ALA A 269 -3.05 12.51 5.26
CA ALA A 269 -4.31 12.85 4.62
C ALA A 269 -5.14 11.59 4.26
N GLN A 270 -4.48 10.54 3.73
CA GLN A 270 -5.12 9.28 3.38
C GLN A 270 -5.71 8.57 4.60
N ILE A 271 -4.97 8.53 5.72
CA ILE A 271 -5.46 7.90 6.96
C ILE A 271 -6.66 8.66 7.52
N LYS A 272 -6.62 9.98 7.49
CA LYS A 272 -7.77 10.79 7.91
C LYS A 272 -8.98 10.57 7.00
N ASP A 273 -8.76 10.46 5.70
CA ASP A 273 -9.80 10.21 4.70
C ASP A 273 -10.46 8.84 4.95
N ILE A 274 -9.70 7.75 5.10
CA ILE A 274 -10.28 6.43 5.29
C ILE A 274 -11.03 6.29 6.62
N VAL A 275 -10.52 6.86 7.72
CA VAL A 275 -11.22 6.85 9.02
C VAL A 275 -12.59 7.54 8.90
N THR A 276 -12.68 8.61 8.14
CA THR A 276 -13.94 9.35 7.93
C THR A 276 -14.88 8.61 6.95
N THR A 277 -14.31 8.10 5.85
CA THR A 277 -15.05 7.50 4.74
C THR A 277 -15.68 6.17 5.16
N GLU A 278 -14.99 5.35 5.96
CA GLU A 278 -15.45 4.02 6.36
C GLU A 278 -16.84 4.04 7.04
N LEU A 279 -17.05 4.98 7.97
CA LEU A 279 -18.35 5.14 8.65
C LEU A 279 -19.47 5.48 7.66
N GLY A 280 -19.23 6.42 6.74
CA GLY A 280 -20.21 6.79 5.73
C GLY A 280 -20.53 5.65 4.74
N LEU A 281 -19.56 4.78 4.46
CA LEU A 281 -19.77 3.61 3.60
C LEU A 281 -20.56 2.52 4.29
N ILE A 282 -20.40 2.32 5.60
CA ILE A 282 -21.23 1.40 6.38
C ILE A 282 -22.71 1.81 6.28
N GLU A 283 -23.01 3.12 6.40
CA GLU A 283 -24.39 3.62 6.24
C GLU A 283 -24.93 3.38 4.81
N LYS A 284 -24.09 3.49 3.77
CA LYS A 284 -24.49 3.14 2.41
C LYS A 284 -24.82 1.65 2.26
N PHE A 285 -24.05 0.75 2.90
CA PHE A 285 -24.35 -0.67 2.90
C PHE A 285 -25.65 -0.98 3.65
N LYS A 286 -26.01 -0.23 4.71
CA LYS A 286 -27.32 -0.35 5.39
C LYS A 286 -28.49 0.09 4.52
N ALA A 287 -28.26 0.97 3.55
CA ALA A 287 -29.30 1.49 2.67
C ALA A 287 -29.63 0.57 1.47
N VAL A 288 -28.91 -0.54 1.29
CA VAL A 288 -29.17 -1.55 0.25
C VAL A 288 -29.63 -2.86 0.88
N PRO A 289 -30.25 -3.79 0.12
CA PRO A 289 -30.68 -5.11 0.65
C PRO A 289 -29.47 -5.99 0.99
N PHE A 290 -28.82 -5.70 2.12
CA PHE A 290 -27.55 -6.28 2.51
C PHE A 290 -27.49 -6.45 4.04
N ALA A 291 -27.11 -7.64 4.52
CA ALA A 291 -27.04 -7.90 5.95
C ALA A 291 -25.67 -7.54 6.52
N ILE A 292 -25.64 -6.69 7.55
CA ILE A 292 -24.43 -6.38 8.31
C ILE A 292 -24.50 -7.12 9.64
N ARG A 293 -23.50 -7.94 9.91
CA ARG A 293 -23.42 -8.78 11.11
C ARG A 293 -22.17 -8.43 11.92
N THR A 294 -22.32 -8.52 13.23
CA THR A 294 -21.23 -8.41 14.22
C THR A 294 -21.33 -9.56 15.20
N GLU A 295 -20.21 -9.94 15.81
CA GLU A 295 -20.17 -11.00 16.82
C GLU A 295 -19.48 -10.48 18.10
N PRO A 296 -20.19 -9.73 18.95
CA PRO A 296 -19.57 -9.05 20.11
C PRO A 296 -19.03 -10.02 21.17
N GLY A 297 -19.53 -11.27 21.22
CA GLY A 297 -19.08 -12.32 22.14
C GLY A 297 -17.89 -13.15 21.62
N LEU A 298 -17.30 -12.81 20.49
CA LEU A 298 -16.17 -13.54 19.92
C LEU A 298 -14.93 -13.43 20.81
N ASP A 299 -14.36 -14.57 21.23
CA ASP A 299 -13.08 -14.60 21.98
C ASP A 299 -11.91 -14.34 21.04
N THR A 300 -11.74 -13.07 20.71
CA THR A 300 -10.66 -12.60 19.85
C THR A 300 -9.27 -12.81 20.44
N ALA A 301 -9.15 -12.86 21.77
CA ALA A 301 -7.89 -13.12 22.46
C ALA A 301 -7.47 -14.60 22.29
N ALA A 302 -8.40 -15.54 22.35
CA ALA A 302 -8.12 -16.95 22.05
C ALA A 302 -7.68 -17.13 20.61
N LEU A 303 -8.37 -16.53 19.65
CA LEU A 303 -8.01 -16.58 18.22
C LEU A 303 -6.64 -15.99 17.97
N ALA A 304 -6.30 -14.87 18.61
CA ALA A 304 -4.99 -14.25 18.50
C ALA A 304 -3.87 -15.15 19.08
N ARG A 305 -4.08 -15.74 20.27
CA ARG A 305 -3.13 -16.67 20.89
C ARG A 305 -2.89 -17.92 20.03
N GLU A 306 -3.92 -18.46 19.42
CA GLU A 306 -3.77 -19.63 18.54
C GLU A 306 -2.97 -19.29 17.30
N PHE A 307 -3.22 -18.15 16.68
CA PHE A 307 -2.42 -17.63 15.57
C PHE A 307 -0.95 -17.43 15.97
N ASP A 308 -0.71 -16.85 17.14
CA ASP A 308 0.63 -16.53 17.64
C ASP A 308 1.50 -17.78 17.85
N LYS A 309 0.93 -18.94 18.23
CA LYS A 309 1.67 -20.21 18.32
C LYS A 309 2.35 -20.56 17.00
N LEU A 310 1.72 -20.30 15.87
CA LEU A 310 2.24 -20.59 14.54
C LEU A 310 3.19 -19.50 14.03
N TRP A 311 2.91 -18.22 14.37
CA TRP A 311 3.56 -17.09 13.70
C TRP A 311 4.64 -16.40 14.51
N LEU A 312 4.65 -16.42 15.84
CA LEU A 312 5.73 -15.84 16.65
C LEU A 312 7.13 -16.40 16.29
N PRO A 313 7.30 -17.72 16.03
CA PRO A 313 8.61 -18.25 15.59
C PRO A 313 9.08 -17.70 14.25
N LYS A 314 8.15 -17.30 13.35
CA LYS A 314 8.43 -16.79 12.01
C LYS A 314 8.56 -15.26 11.96
N SER A 315 7.83 -14.58 12.84
CA SER A 315 7.68 -13.11 12.91
C SER A 315 7.65 -12.65 14.36
N PRO A 316 8.80 -12.67 15.07
CA PRO A 316 8.84 -12.32 16.50
C PRO A 316 8.41 -10.88 16.79
N GLN A 317 8.41 -9.99 15.79
CA GLN A 317 7.92 -8.62 15.90
C GLN A 317 6.42 -8.54 16.28
N ILE A 318 5.65 -9.62 16.09
CA ILE A 318 4.25 -9.71 16.55
C ILE A 318 4.16 -9.40 18.05
N ALA A 319 5.08 -9.89 18.87
CA ALA A 319 5.05 -9.67 20.32
C ALA A 319 5.10 -8.19 20.68
N GLU A 320 5.93 -7.41 20.00
CA GLU A 320 6.04 -5.97 20.23
C GLU A 320 4.79 -5.23 19.72
N LEU A 321 4.32 -5.56 18.52
CA LEU A 321 3.11 -4.95 17.97
C LEU A 321 1.87 -5.24 18.81
N ARG A 322 1.77 -6.42 19.44
CA ARG A 322 0.67 -6.72 20.40
C ARG A 322 0.73 -5.85 21.65
N LYS A 323 1.93 -5.59 22.21
CA LYS A 323 2.09 -4.68 23.35
C LYS A 323 1.63 -3.27 22.97
N VAL A 324 2.07 -2.79 21.81
CA VAL A 324 1.65 -1.48 21.30
C VAL A 324 0.14 -1.44 21.12
N GLY A 325 -0.45 -2.43 20.39
CA GLY A 325 -1.89 -2.47 20.16
C GLY A 325 -2.73 -2.55 21.43
N ALA A 326 -2.24 -3.21 22.47
CA ALA A 326 -2.91 -3.28 23.78
C ALA A 326 -2.88 -1.94 24.57
N SER A 327 -1.99 -1.01 24.20
CA SER A 327 -1.86 0.30 24.83
C SER A 327 -2.63 1.42 24.11
N LEU A 328 -3.21 1.15 22.94
CA LEU A 328 -3.94 2.11 22.12
C LEU A 328 -5.42 2.18 22.46
#